data_bc19507c5fe176de45466a08d2030ab4
#
_entry.id   bc19507c5fe176de45466a08d2030ab4
#
_cell.length_a   1.000
_cell.length_b   1.000
_cell.length_c   1.000
_cell.angle_alpha   90.00
_cell.angle_beta   90.00
_cell.angle_gamma   90.00
#
_symmetry.space_group_name_H-M   'P 1'
#
loop_
_entity.id
_entity.type
_entity.pdbx_description
1 polymer ?
#
loop_
_entity_poly.entity_id
_entity_poly.type
_entity_poly.pdbx_seq_one_letter_code
_entity_poly.pdbx_strand_id
1 'polypeptide(L)'
;MRLLFAVLFVGLLLASVITAMTLPDARSEVPVIYWVTDPNPARQEQIRLFQLWMKKHNYPRVELRLDTANNDVSKKVVQGVSGVGGDCMDIGSGGGMRYFQSIGLLTDCTQWAKELGFGPEHTSPAMKTEITLEGKQYMFPCNCYVHLYWVNKATFRKYGLPVPPRTWDLATFERLGKQFVAAANPPGRRREVFFANGAPLDVIRRSLGVSVFNETLTKCTLDDPRYVKSLKLVRKWTYDDHLCPTAAEVQSFSTASGYGGSTLQLFNSGNYAMFLMGRYALIQLRKFGKLELAVSYPPCGGMPNASCGTRAAGIYTGSKHPELAKYFLAYLASEDYNMQIVRDADSQPPNPIYCNTPEYKRPPDWPNEWGTHEIWAQAMEEIAIGPEYSPFVMPDVVSRCDGQATEAFMSGVVTADEAARQAADRINAEIARTLEEDPRLPPIYNKLLEKQKQIDALKARGEKIP
;
A
#
# COMPACT_ATOMS: atom_id res chain seq x y z
N MET A 1 -33.33 -23.23 39.86
CA MET A 1 -32.35 -22.58 38.97
C MET A 1 -32.68 -22.73 37.48
N ARG A 2 -32.86 -23.94 36.90
CA ARG A 2 -33.12 -24.13 35.46
C ARG A 2 -34.37 -23.41 34.95
N LEU A 3 -35.48 -23.44 35.72
CA LEU A 3 -36.75 -22.78 35.36
C LEU A 3 -36.60 -21.25 35.37
N LEU A 4 -35.89 -20.70 36.35
CA LEU A 4 -35.62 -19.26 36.45
C LEU A 4 -34.75 -18.77 35.25
N PHE A 5 -33.77 -19.57 34.84
CA PHE A 5 -32.91 -19.28 33.68
C PHE A 5 -33.71 -19.32 32.37
N ALA A 6 -34.60 -20.29 32.22
CA ALA A 6 -35.48 -20.39 31.06
C ALA A 6 -36.45 -19.20 30.96
N VAL A 7 -37.04 -18.78 32.08
CA VAL A 7 -37.92 -17.60 32.11
C VAL A 7 -37.17 -16.31 31.80
N LEU A 8 -35.96 -16.12 32.35
CA LEU A 8 -35.11 -14.97 32.04
C LEU A 8 -34.69 -14.96 30.58
N PHE A 9 -34.32 -16.11 30.03
CA PHE A 9 -33.92 -16.23 28.63
C PHE A 9 -35.06 -15.91 27.65
N VAL A 10 -36.27 -16.46 27.93
CA VAL A 10 -37.47 -16.16 27.16
C VAL A 10 -37.87 -14.68 27.30
N GLY A 11 -37.73 -14.10 28.49
CA GLY A 11 -37.99 -12.69 28.76
C GLY A 11 -37.03 -11.77 27.97
N LEU A 12 -35.73 -12.10 27.92
CA LEU A 12 -34.72 -11.37 27.14
C LEU A 12 -34.98 -11.51 25.65
N LEU A 13 -35.36 -12.69 25.16
CA LEU A 13 -35.72 -12.91 23.75
C LEU A 13 -36.95 -12.09 23.36
N LEU A 14 -37.99 -12.09 24.16
CA LEU A 14 -39.20 -11.29 23.94
C LEU A 14 -38.89 -9.79 23.99
N ALA A 15 -38.10 -9.33 24.94
CA ALA A 15 -37.65 -7.94 25.02
C ALA A 15 -36.83 -7.55 23.78
N SER A 16 -35.92 -8.41 23.29
CA SER A 16 -35.14 -8.19 22.10
C SER A 16 -36.02 -8.10 20.84
N VAL A 17 -37.00 -8.98 20.69
CA VAL A 17 -37.98 -8.96 19.58
C VAL A 17 -38.84 -7.70 19.63
N ILE A 18 -39.36 -7.34 20.82
CA ILE A 18 -40.17 -6.12 21.01
C ILE A 18 -39.32 -4.88 20.68
N THR A 19 -38.07 -4.82 21.17
CA THR A 19 -37.15 -3.73 20.89
C THR A 19 -36.87 -3.65 19.38
N ALA A 20 -36.63 -4.78 18.70
CA ALA A 20 -36.43 -4.82 17.26
C ALA A 20 -37.66 -4.38 16.46
N MET A 21 -38.87 -4.68 16.94
CA MET A 21 -40.13 -4.26 16.33
C MET A 21 -40.51 -2.81 16.63
N THR A 22 -40.04 -2.26 17.74
CA THR A 22 -40.34 -0.88 18.17
C THR A 22 -39.24 0.12 17.84
N LEU A 23 -38.04 -0.36 17.46
CA LEU A 23 -37.04 0.53 16.89
C LEU A 23 -37.65 1.16 15.62
N PRO A 24 -37.70 2.50 15.54
CA PRO A 24 -38.13 3.16 14.32
C PRO A 24 -37.30 2.58 13.20
N ASP A 25 -38.00 2.16 12.12
CA ASP A 25 -37.34 1.69 10.92
C ASP A 25 -36.42 2.84 10.46
N ALA A 26 -35.16 2.75 10.77
CA ALA A 26 -34.15 3.76 10.41
C ALA A 26 -33.86 3.69 8.90
N ARG A 27 -34.91 3.45 8.09
CA ARG A 27 -34.85 3.61 6.65
C ARG A 27 -34.69 5.11 6.43
N SER A 28 -33.45 5.50 6.20
CA SER A 28 -33.16 6.79 5.64
C SER A 28 -34.07 6.96 4.43
N GLU A 29 -34.83 8.07 4.33
CA GLU A 29 -35.57 8.42 3.11
C GLU A 29 -34.63 8.59 1.91
N VAL A 30 -33.32 8.64 2.20
CA VAL A 30 -32.22 8.77 1.23
C VAL A 30 -31.50 7.43 1.14
N PRO A 31 -31.27 6.88 -0.07
CA PRO A 31 -30.47 5.68 -0.25
C PRO A 31 -29.10 5.81 0.40
N VAL A 32 -28.63 4.72 1.03
CA VAL A 32 -27.31 4.66 1.68
C VAL A 32 -26.41 3.76 0.85
N ILE A 33 -25.21 4.24 0.56
CA ILE A 33 -24.12 3.44 -0.02
C ILE A 33 -22.96 3.40 0.97
N TYR A 34 -22.23 2.29 0.99
CA TYR A 34 -21.11 2.07 1.91
C TYR A 34 -19.78 2.10 1.17
N TRP A 35 -18.84 2.86 1.72
CA TRP A 35 -17.45 2.88 1.29
C TRP A 35 -16.59 2.10 2.27
N VAL A 36 -16.14 0.91 1.86
CA VAL A 36 -15.24 0.05 2.63
C VAL A 36 -13.80 0.49 2.35
N THR A 37 -13.18 1.14 3.32
CA THR A 37 -11.86 1.77 3.18
C THR A 37 -11.07 1.77 4.49
N ASP A 38 -9.85 2.31 4.46
CA ASP A 38 -8.96 2.42 5.62
C ASP A 38 -9.47 3.42 6.68
N PRO A 39 -9.00 3.29 7.94
CA PRO A 39 -9.41 4.17 9.03
C PRO A 39 -8.69 5.53 9.03
N ASN A 40 -8.21 6.02 7.89
CA ASN A 40 -7.56 7.31 7.80
C ASN A 40 -8.52 8.43 8.18
N PRO A 41 -8.15 9.37 9.09
CA PRO A 41 -9.00 10.47 9.51
C PRO A 41 -9.52 11.36 8.39
N ALA A 42 -8.79 11.45 7.26
CA ALA A 42 -9.23 12.22 6.09
C ALA A 42 -10.51 11.68 5.42
N ARG A 43 -10.90 10.42 5.66
CA ARG A 43 -12.07 9.81 5.02
C ARG A 43 -13.38 10.50 5.38
N GLN A 44 -13.52 10.95 6.62
CA GLN A 44 -14.72 11.69 7.05
C GLN A 44 -14.88 13.00 6.28
N GLU A 45 -13.79 13.73 6.10
CA GLU A 45 -13.82 14.97 5.33
C GLU A 45 -14.09 14.71 3.84
N GLN A 46 -13.51 13.65 3.28
CA GLN A 46 -13.77 13.23 1.89
C GLN A 46 -15.25 12.88 1.66
N ILE A 47 -15.90 12.21 2.62
CA ILE A 47 -17.35 11.93 2.58
C ILE A 47 -18.14 13.23 2.64
N ARG A 48 -17.80 14.15 3.57
CA ARG A 48 -18.48 15.43 3.68
C ARG A 48 -18.39 16.24 2.37
N LEU A 49 -17.23 16.25 1.75
CA LEU A 49 -17.01 16.93 0.47
C LEU A 49 -17.72 16.26 -0.69
N PHE A 50 -17.81 14.92 -0.70
CA PHE A 50 -18.63 14.18 -1.66
C PHE A 50 -20.10 14.63 -1.58
N GLN A 51 -20.67 14.73 -0.38
CA GLN A 51 -22.06 15.19 -0.20
C GLN A 51 -22.26 16.61 -0.72
N LEU A 52 -21.31 17.51 -0.50
CA LEU A 52 -21.35 18.87 -1.05
C LEU A 52 -21.20 18.87 -2.57
N TRP A 53 -20.34 18.04 -3.11
CA TRP A 53 -20.15 17.87 -4.54
C TRP A 53 -21.42 17.36 -5.23
N MET A 54 -22.09 16.35 -4.67
CA MET A 54 -23.38 15.86 -5.14
C MET A 54 -24.43 16.97 -5.20
N LYS A 55 -24.53 17.77 -4.13
CA LYS A 55 -25.43 18.91 -4.06
C LYS A 55 -25.10 20.00 -5.11
N LYS A 56 -23.81 20.33 -5.25
CA LYS A 56 -23.32 21.33 -6.23
C LYS A 56 -23.71 20.98 -7.66
N HIS A 57 -23.69 19.69 -7.99
CA HIS A 57 -24.00 19.18 -9.34
C HIS A 57 -25.47 18.81 -9.55
N ASN A 58 -26.35 19.01 -8.55
CA ASN A 58 -27.75 18.59 -8.58
C ASN A 58 -27.97 17.10 -8.86
N TYR A 59 -27.03 16.25 -8.39
CA TYR A 59 -27.15 14.80 -8.49
C TYR A 59 -28.15 14.24 -7.47
N PRO A 60 -28.64 12.98 -7.66
CA PRO A 60 -29.56 12.34 -6.74
C PRO A 60 -29.01 12.33 -5.30
N ARG A 61 -29.92 12.50 -4.34
CA ARG A 61 -29.53 12.44 -2.93
C ARG A 61 -29.11 11.02 -2.55
N VAL A 62 -27.93 10.86 -2.01
CA VAL A 62 -27.37 9.60 -1.49
C VAL A 62 -26.57 9.90 -0.24
N GLU A 63 -26.64 9.04 0.74
CA GLU A 63 -25.78 9.09 1.92
C GLU A 63 -24.62 8.10 1.75
N LEU A 64 -23.39 8.60 1.77
CA LEU A 64 -22.18 7.77 1.76
C LEU A 64 -21.72 7.51 3.20
N ARG A 65 -21.68 6.26 3.61
CA ARG A 65 -21.22 5.84 4.94
C ARG A 65 -19.88 5.13 4.86
N LEU A 66 -19.05 5.40 5.86
CA LEU A 66 -17.73 4.78 6.00
C LEU A 66 -17.85 3.42 6.68
N ASP A 67 -17.22 2.40 6.10
CA ASP A 67 -17.01 1.11 6.74
C ASP A 67 -15.51 0.80 6.80
N THR A 68 -14.90 1.05 7.96
CA THR A 68 -13.48 0.73 8.20
C THR A 68 -13.29 -0.62 8.89
N ALA A 69 -14.34 -1.19 9.47
CA ALA A 69 -14.29 -2.46 10.20
C ALA A 69 -14.07 -3.65 9.25
N ASN A 70 -14.52 -3.50 8.01
CA ASN A 70 -14.49 -4.54 6.99
C ASN A 70 -13.41 -4.32 5.92
N ASN A 71 -12.43 -3.45 6.18
CA ASN A 71 -11.38 -3.13 5.21
C ASN A 71 -10.35 -4.26 4.97
N ASP A 72 -10.30 -5.28 5.81
CA ASP A 72 -9.48 -6.47 5.61
C ASP A 72 -9.90 -7.24 4.35
N VAL A 73 -8.92 -7.75 3.57
CA VAL A 73 -9.16 -8.46 2.30
C VAL A 73 -10.07 -9.67 2.52
N SER A 74 -9.78 -10.49 3.53
CA SER A 74 -10.56 -11.69 3.82
C SER A 74 -12.00 -11.35 4.18
N LYS A 75 -12.22 -10.28 4.96
CA LYS A 75 -13.58 -9.81 5.31
C LYS A 75 -14.34 -9.32 4.09
N LYS A 76 -13.72 -8.53 3.21
CA LYS A 76 -14.35 -8.09 1.95
C LYS A 76 -14.77 -9.27 1.09
N VAL A 77 -13.92 -10.29 0.98
CA VAL A 77 -14.22 -11.50 0.23
C VAL A 77 -15.40 -12.24 0.84
N VAL A 78 -15.37 -12.51 2.15
CA VAL A 78 -16.48 -13.19 2.84
C VAL A 78 -17.80 -12.44 2.68
N GLN A 79 -17.80 -11.12 2.88
CA GLN A 79 -18.99 -10.30 2.70
C GLN A 79 -19.46 -10.28 1.24
N GLY A 80 -18.54 -10.14 0.31
CA GLY A 80 -18.87 -10.12 -1.11
C GLY A 80 -19.49 -11.43 -1.58
N VAL A 81 -18.89 -12.57 -1.24
CA VAL A 81 -19.44 -13.90 -1.58
C VAL A 81 -20.77 -14.17 -0.88
N SER A 82 -20.96 -13.64 0.33
CA SER A 82 -22.23 -13.77 1.09
C SER A 82 -23.32 -12.80 0.66
N GLY A 83 -23.08 -11.93 -0.33
CA GLY A 83 -24.08 -10.99 -0.85
C GLY A 83 -24.34 -9.76 0.03
N VAL A 84 -23.45 -9.47 0.99
CA VAL A 84 -23.59 -8.35 1.95
C VAL A 84 -22.39 -7.39 1.90
N GLY A 85 -21.64 -7.38 0.81
CA GLY A 85 -20.53 -6.46 0.59
C GLY A 85 -20.96 -5.00 0.53
N GLY A 86 -20.07 -4.07 0.92
CA GLY A 86 -20.31 -2.65 0.74
C GLY A 86 -20.23 -2.24 -0.74
N ASP A 87 -20.92 -1.16 -1.10
CA ASP A 87 -21.13 -0.75 -2.50
C ASP A 87 -19.82 -0.35 -3.21
N CYS A 88 -18.98 0.42 -2.52
CA CYS A 88 -17.66 0.85 -2.99
C CYS A 88 -16.59 0.20 -2.11
N MET A 89 -15.69 -0.56 -2.71
CA MET A 89 -14.61 -1.24 -1.99
C MET A 89 -13.26 -0.67 -2.40
N ASP A 90 -12.52 -0.13 -1.44
CA ASP A 90 -11.11 0.16 -1.66
C ASP A 90 -10.32 -1.15 -1.67
N ILE A 91 -9.65 -1.38 -2.77
CA ILE A 91 -8.77 -2.53 -2.95
C ILE A 91 -7.37 -1.97 -3.12
N GLY A 92 -6.47 -2.31 -2.20
CA GLY A 92 -5.07 -1.94 -2.30
C GLY A 92 -4.42 -2.75 -3.41
N SER A 93 -3.64 -2.09 -4.21
CA SER A 93 -2.79 -2.57 -5.29
C SER A 93 -3.31 -3.73 -6.17
N GLY A 94 -2.92 -3.77 -7.42
CA GLY A 94 -3.53 -4.56 -8.52
C GLY A 94 -3.69 -6.07 -8.32
N GLY A 95 -2.91 -6.69 -7.43
CA GLY A 95 -3.10 -8.11 -7.12
C GLY A 95 -4.42 -8.40 -6.43
N GLY A 96 -4.85 -7.50 -5.54
CA GLY A 96 -6.18 -7.54 -4.94
C GLY A 96 -7.26 -7.41 -6.01
N MET A 97 -7.14 -6.45 -6.94
CA MET A 97 -8.09 -6.26 -8.04
C MET A 97 -8.25 -7.54 -8.89
N ARG A 98 -7.15 -8.16 -9.31
CA ARG A 98 -7.18 -9.40 -10.11
C ARG A 98 -7.92 -10.52 -9.40
N TYR A 99 -7.64 -10.70 -8.11
CA TYR A 99 -8.32 -11.70 -7.30
C TYR A 99 -9.81 -11.40 -7.14
N PHE A 100 -10.20 -10.18 -6.77
CA PHE A 100 -11.60 -9.80 -6.64
C PHE A 100 -12.36 -9.91 -7.96
N GLN A 101 -11.71 -9.60 -9.09
CA GLN A 101 -12.29 -9.78 -10.42
C GLN A 101 -12.47 -11.26 -10.76
N SER A 102 -11.46 -12.13 -10.47
CA SER A 102 -11.53 -13.55 -10.80
C SER A 102 -12.64 -14.31 -10.07
N ILE A 103 -13.00 -13.85 -8.87
CA ILE A 103 -14.10 -14.40 -8.06
C ILE A 103 -15.43 -13.64 -8.29
N GLY A 104 -15.46 -12.72 -9.27
CA GLY A 104 -16.69 -12.05 -9.71
C GLY A 104 -17.20 -10.94 -8.78
N LEU A 105 -16.37 -10.35 -7.95
CA LEU A 105 -16.79 -9.32 -6.98
C LEU A 105 -16.67 -7.87 -7.49
N LEU A 106 -16.05 -7.64 -8.65
CA LEU A 106 -15.86 -6.29 -9.21
C LEU A 106 -16.64 -6.07 -10.49
N THR A 107 -17.34 -4.95 -10.55
CA THR A 107 -18.07 -4.48 -11.73
C THR A 107 -17.07 -3.92 -12.77
N ASP A 108 -17.29 -4.26 -14.04
CA ASP A 108 -16.58 -3.63 -15.17
C ASP A 108 -17.03 -2.17 -15.30
N CYS A 109 -16.12 -1.25 -14.97
CA CYS A 109 -16.37 0.19 -14.99
C CYS A 109 -15.89 0.88 -16.29
N THR A 110 -15.46 0.13 -17.30
CA THR A 110 -14.85 0.67 -18.55
C THR A 110 -15.73 1.72 -19.22
N GLN A 111 -17.04 1.47 -19.30
CA GLN A 111 -17.97 2.42 -19.92
C GLN A 111 -18.09 3.69 -19.07
N TRP A 112 -18.18 3.56 -17.76
CA TRP A 112 -18.24 4.71 -16.84
C TRP A 112 -16.94 5.52 -16.89
N ALA A 113 -15.78 4.86 -16.99
CA ALA A 113 -14.51 5.55 -17.13
C ALA A 113 -14.46 6.43 -18.38
N LYS A 114 -15.00 5.94 -19.52
CA LYS A 114 -15.13 6.72 -20.75
C LYS A 114 -16.09 7.91 -20.60
N GLU A 115 -17.25 7.68 -20.00
CA GLU A 115 -18.25 8.73 -19.75
C GLU A 115 -17.73 9.83 -18.82
N LEU A 116 -16.92 9.45 -17.83
CA LEU A 116 -16.34 10.37 -16.84
C LEU A 116 -15.04 11.02 -17.34
N GLY A 117 -14.51 10.62 -18.50
CA GLY A 117 -13.25 11.11 -19.03
C GLY A 117 -12.05 10.77 -18.11
N PHE A 118 -12.10 9.64 -17.43
CA PHE A 118 -11.05 9.17 -16.51
C PHE A 118 -10.67 7.72 -16.80
N GLY A 119 -9.98 7.52 -17.90
CA GLY A 119 -9.35 6.25 -18.25
C GLY A 119 -7.96 6.08 -17.62
N PRO A 120 -7.30 4.94 -17.86
CA PRO A 120 -5.96 4.68 -17.33
C PRO A 120 -4.88 5.65 -17.84
N GLU A 121 -5.15 6.39 -18.90
CA GLU A 121 -4.27 7.45 -19.42
C GLU A 121 -4.22 8.68 -18.51
N HIS A 122 -5.20 8.88 -17.64
CA HIS A 122 -5.30 10.00 -16.70
C HIS A 122 -4.67 9.72 -15.34
N THR A 123 -4.04 8.55 -15.14
CA THR A 123 -3.29 8.23 -13.93
C THR A 123 -1.81 8.00 -14.24
N SER A 124 -0.97 7.95 -13.20
CA SER A 124 0.46 7.68 -13.34
C SER A 124 0.72 6.36 -14.06
N PRO A 125 1.74 6.28 -14.93
CA PRO A 125 2.01 5.06 -15.73
C PRO A 125 2.13 3.78 -14.88
N ALA A 126 2.79 3.85 -13.72
CA ALA A 126 2.94 2.74 -12.79
C ALA A 126 1.60 2.26 -12.20
N MET A 127 0.53 3.07 -12.26
CA MET A 127 -0.79 2.74 -11.70
C MET A 127 -1.78 2.14 -12.71
N LYS A 128 -1.47 2.18 -14.00
CA LYS A 128 -2.39 1.69 -15.04
C LYS A 128 -2.77 0.23 -14.83
N THR A 129 -1.81 -0.62 -14.52
CA THR A 129 -2.02 -2.05 -14.25
C THR A 129 -2.71 -2.33 -12.92
N GLU A 130 -2.78 -1.33 -12.04
CA GLU A 130 -3.44 -1.43 -10.75
C GLU A 130 -4.96 -1.24 -10.84
N ILE A 131 -5.45 -0.63 -11.93
CA ILE A 131 -6.87 -0.32 -12.13
C ILE A 131 -7.47 -1.02 -13.34
N THR A 132 -6.64 -1.63 -14.21
CA THR A 132 -7.10 -2.31 -15.44
C THR A 132 -6.62 -3.75 -15.50
N LEU A 133 -7.44 -4.60 -16.10
CA LEU A 133 -7.15 -5.98 -16.42
C LEU A 133 -7.74 -6.33 -17.79
N GLU A 134 -6.93 -6.90 -18.68
CA GLU A 134 -7.34 -7.32 -20.02
C GLU A 134 -8.07 -6.24 -20.83
N GLY A 135 -7.60 -4.99 -20.73
CA GLY A 135 -8.18 -3.84 -21.43
C GLY A 135 -9.47 -3.28 -20.82
N LYS A 136 -9.93 -3.82 -19.71
CA LYS A 136 -11.09 -3.34 -18.95
C LYS A 136 -10.64 -2.60 -17.69
N GLN A 137 -11.38 -1.55 -17.32
CA GLN A 137 -11.15 -0.81 -16.07
C GLN A 137 -12.15 -1.28 -15.01
N TYR A 138 -11.63 -1.63 -13.83
CA TYR A 138 -12.42 -2.10 -12.69
C TYR A 138 -12.39 -1.15 -11.50
N MET A 139 -11.42 -0.25 -11.47
CA MET A 139 -11.22 0.60 -10.31
C MET A 139 -10.87 2.05 -10.70
N PHE A 140 -11.14 2.97 -9.78
CA PHE A 140 -10.75 4.37 -9.85
C PHE A 140 -9.79 4.68 -8.70
N PRO A 141 -8.61 5.27 -8.94
CA PRO A 141 -7.68 5.60 -7.89
C PRO A 141 -8.30 6.60 -6.90
N CYS A 142 -8.12 6.36 -5.61
CA CYS A 142 -8.42 7.34 -4.57
C CYS A 142 -7.20 8.21 -4.25
N ASN A 143 -6.02 7.66 -4.38
CA ASN A 143 -4.73 8.35 -4.35
C ASN A 143 -3.66 7.45 -4.96
N CYS A 144 -2.50 8.01 -5.27
CA CYS A 144 -1.32 7.26 -5.68
C CYS A 144 -0.19 7.52 -4.69
N TYR A 145 0.59 6.50 -4.35
CA TYR A 145 1.72 6.67 -3.44
C TYR A 145 2.99 6.02 -4.00
N VAL A 146 4.12 6.62 -3.65
CA VAL A 146 5.45 6.04 -3.77
C VAL A 146 6.13 6.16 -2.42
N HIS A 147 6.90 5.16 -2.01
CA HIS A 147 7.58 5.17 -0.72
C HIS A 147 8.99 5.72 -0.87
N LEU A 148 9.23 6.86 -0.23
CA LEU A 148 10.54 7.50 -0.14
C LEU A 148 10.90 7.71 1.34
N TYR A 149 12.16 8.02 1.63
CA TYR A 149 12.56 8.41 2.96
C TYR A 149 12.18 9.86 3.25
N TRP A 150 11.34 10.09 4.24
CA TRP A 150 11.24 11.35 4.94
C TRP A 150 12.47 11.54 5.81
N VAL A 151 13.08 12.71 5.77
CA VAL A 151 14.31 13.06 6.49
C VAL A 151 14.04 14.20 7.44
N ASN A 152 14.36 14.03 8.72
CA ASN A 152 14.28 15.07 9.74
C ASN A 152 15.59 15.86 9.76
N LYS A 153 15.63 17.03 9.12
CA LYS A 153 16.82 17.88 9.06
C LYS A 153 17.32 18.32 10.43
N ALA A 154 16.39 18.58 11.37
CA ALA A 154 16.76 18.96 12.73
C ALA A 154 17.53 17.85 13.46
N THR A 155 17.16 16.59 13.24
CA THR A 155 17.88 15.44 13.80
C THR A 155 19.30 15.35 13.26
N PHE A 156 19.51 15.50 11.96
CA PHE A 156 20.88 15.51 11.38
C PHE A 156 21.71 16.65 11.93
N ARG A 157 21.15 17.86 11.99
CA ARG A 157 21.82 19.03 12.57
C ARG A 157 22.19 18.84 14.03
N LYS A 158 21.31 18.22 14.83
CA LYS A 158 21.55 17.90 16.26
C LYS A 158 22.84 17.08 16.47
N TYR A 159 23.14 16.18 15.54
CA TYR A 159 24.34 15.33 15.61
C TYR A 159 25.51 15.83 14.75
N GLY A 160 25.43 17.06 14.23
CA GLY A 160 26.49 17.69 13.42
C GLY A 160 26.74 17.02 12.07
N LEU A 161 25.73 16.36 11.51
CA LEU A 161 25.84 15.61 10.26
C LEU A 161 25.07 16.29 9.12
N PRO A 162 25.56 16.16 7.88
CA PRO A 162 24.85 16.68 6.71
C PRO A 162 23.56 15.88 6.47
N VAL A 163 22.56 16.56 5.93
CA VAL A 163 21.35 15.93 5.43
C VAL A 163 21.72 14.96 4.29
N PRO A 164 21.17 13.74 4.25
CA PRO A 164 21.44 12.79 3.20
C PRO A 164 21.13 13.35 1.79
N PRO A 165 21.87 12.94 0.76
CA PRO A 165 21.58 13.34 -0.60
C PRO A 165 20.22 12.78 -1.06
N ARG A 166 19.64 13.38 -2.10
CA ARG A 166 18.39 12.90 -2.70
C ARG A 166 18.55 11.47 -3.26
N THR A 167 19.68 11.18 -3.90
CA THR A 167 19.99 9.90 -4.52
C THR A 167 21.32 9.36 -4.00
N TRP A 168 21.40 8.09 -3.75
CA TRP A 168 22.57 7.39 -3.18
C TRP A 168 22.58 5.91 -3.56
N ASP A 169 23.78 5.35 -3.52
CA ASP A 169 23.98 3.92 -3.63
C ASP A 169 23.95 3.22 -2.25
N LEU A 170 23.94 1.89 -2.28
CA LEU A 170 23.93 1.06 -1.07
C LEU A 170 25.15 1.33 -0.16
N ALA A 171 26.33 1.58 -0.74
CA ALA A 171 27.55 1.83 0.00
C ALA A 171 27.52 3.20 0.70
N THR A 172 26.99 4.22 0.05
CA THR A 172 26.80 5.56 0.63
C THR A 172 25.77 5.52 1.76
N PHE A 173 24.64 4.78 1.59
CA PHE A 173 23.65 4.58 2.65
C PHE A 173 24.30 3.96 3.90
N GLU A 174 25.06 2.88 3.72
CA GLU A 174 25.75 2.20 4.82
C GLU A 174 26.76 3.13 5.50
N ARG A 175 27.60 3.80 4.74
CA ARG A 175 28.63 4.69 5.29
C ARG A 175 28.02 5.85 6.08
N LEU A 176 27.02 6.54 5.53
CA LEU A 176 26.36 7.65 6.23
C LEU A 176 25.57 7.17 7.45
N GLY A 177 24.93 6.01 7.32
CA GLY A 177 24.21 5.39 8.43
C GLY A 177 25.12 5.07 9.61
N LYS A 178 26.30 4.46 9.36
CA LYS A 178 27.32 4.17 10.41
C LYS A 178 27.81 5.44 11.08
N GLN A 179 28.10 6.49 10.30
CA GLN A 179 28.51 7.79 10.85
C GLN A 179 27.41 8.37 11.74
N PHE A 180 26.16 8.29 11.30
CA PHE A 180 25.02 8.81 12.05
C PHE A 180 24.83 8.05 13.37
N VAL A 181 24.78 6.72 13.33
CA VAL A 181 24.54 5.89 14.53
C VAL A 181 25.66 6.06 15.56
N ALA A 182 26.91 6.17 15.11
CA ALA A 182 28.04 6.41 15.99
C ALA A 182 27.97 7.79 16.68
N ALA A 183 27.55 8.83 15.95
CA ALA A 183 27.39 10.17 16.52
C ALA A 183 26.18 10.28 17.47
N ALA A 184 25.11 9.55 17.16
CA ALA A 184 23.84 9.66 17.89
C ALA A 184 23.79 8.79 19.16
N ASN A 185 24.54 7.70 19.23
CA ASN A 185 24.50 6.74 20.35
C ASN A 185 25.90 6.59 21.02
N PRO A 186 26.18 7.39 22.04
CA PRO A 186 27.45 7.28 22.77
C PRO A 186 27.65 5.88 23.37
N PRO A 187 28.90 5.38 23.42
CA PRO A 187 29.22 4.11 24.05
C PRO A 187 28.72 3.99 25.50
N GLY A 188 28.24 2.80 25.87
CA GLY A 188 27.78 2.51 27.24
C GLY A 188 26.34 2.93 27.55
N ARG A 189 25.60 3.49 26.61
CA ARG A 189 24.17 3.77 26.72
C ARG A 189 23.34 2.84 25.85
N ARG A 190 22.08 2.61 26.25
CA ARG A 190 21.09 1.91 25.39
C ARG A 190 20.95 2.69 24.08
N ARG A 191 20.94 1.96 22.97
CA ARG A 191 20.68 2.56 21.67
C ARG A 191 19.19 2.95 21.57
N GLU A 192 18.94 4.19 21.19
CA GLU A 192 17.59 4.75 21.08
C GLU A 192 17.38 5.53 19.79
N VAL A 193 18.48 5.78 19.04
CA VAL A 193 18.44 6.58 17.82
C VAL A 193 18.95 5.77 16.66
N PHE A 194 18.16 5.72 15.60
CA PHE A 194 18.42 4.94 14.38
C PHE A 194 18.46 5.85 13.15
N PHE A 195 19.27 5.46 12.18
CA PHE A 195 19.39 6.18 10.92
C PHE A 195 18.08 6.11 10.11
N ALA A 196 17.46 4.93 10.07
CA ALA A 196 16.16 4.71 9.41
C ALA A 196 15.28 3.79 10.24
N ASN A 197 13.96 3.85 10.00
CA ASN A 197 12.97 2.96 10.63
C ASN A 197 13.04 1.51 10.13
N GLY A 198 13.71 1.26 9.01
CA GLY A 198 13.89 -0.05 8.39
C GLY A 198 14.61 0.04 7.06
N ALA A 199 15.09 -1.08 6.57
CA ALA A 199 15.70 -1.21 5.24
C ALA A 199 14.66 -1.83 4.27
N PRO A 200 14.42 -1.23 3.09
CA PRO A 200 13.42 -1.70 2.14
C PRO A 200 13.95 -2.89 1.32
N LEU A 201 13.76 -4.10 1.83
CA LEU A 201 14.26 -5.33 1.21
C LEU A 201 13.80 -5.48 -0.25
N ASP A 202 12.53 -5.19 -0.53
CA ASP A 202 11.93 -5.27 -1.85
C ASP A 202 12.59 -4.30 -2.85
N VAL A 203 12.87 -3.06 -2.41
CA VAL A 203 13.56 -2.06 -3.23
C VAL A 203 15.02 -2.46 -3.46
N ILE A 204 15.72 -2.92 -2.41
CA ILE A 204 17.12 -3.38 -2.51
C ILE A 204 17.21 -4.57 -3.47
N ARG A 205 16.33 -5.55 -3.33
CA ARG A 205 16.24 -6.71 -4.22
C ARG A 205 16.07 -6.31 -5.68
N ARG A 206 15.08 -5.46 -5.98
CA ARG A 206 14.85 -4.94 -7.33
C ARG A 206 16.03 -4.13 -7.84
N SER A 207 16.67 -3.33 -6.99
CA SER A 207 17.85 -2.54 -7.38
C SER A 207 19.06 -3.40 -7.80
N LEU A 208 19.08 -4.66 -7.35
CA LEU A 208 20.06 -5.68 -7.76
C LEU A 208 19.57 -6.52 -8.97
N GLY A 209 18.42 -6.20 -9.54
CA GLY A 209 17.86 -6.83 -10.73
C GLY A 209 17.14 -8.16 -10.47
N VAL A 210 16.54 -8.33 -9.29
CA VAL A 210 15.75 -9.53 -8.96
C VAL A 210 14.28 -9.17 -8.80
N SER A 211 13.42 -9.83 -9.56
CA SER A 211 11.96 -9.84 -9.41
C SER A 211 11.51 -11.01 -8.51
N VAL A 212 10.28 -10.96 -8.01
CA VAL A 212 9.68 -12.10 -7.29
C VAL A 212 9.40 -13.24 -8.24
N PHE A 213 8.99 -12.91 -9.47
CA PHE A 213 8.63 -13.88 -10.49
C PHE A 213 9.50 -13.71 -11.74
N ASN A 214 9.53 -14.76 -12.56
CA ASN A 214 10.06 -14.70 -13.92
C ASN A 214 9.17 -13.80 -14.82
N GLU A 215 9.60 -13.52 -16.05
CA GLU A 215 8.97 -12.56 -16.97
C GLU A 215 7.52 -12.90 -17.33
N THR A 216 7.15 -14.17 -17.28
CA THR A 216 5.78 -14.63 -17.55
C THR A 216 4.96 -14.91 -16.30
N LEU A 217 5.51 -14.59 -15.13
CA LEU A 217 4.85 -14.74 -13.82
C LEU A 217 4.47 -16.19 -13.48
N THR A 218 5.12 -17.18 -14.11
CA THR A 218 4.82 -18.61 -13.95
C THR A 218 5.65 -19.28 -12.87
N LYS A 219 6.73 -18.65 -12.41
CA LYS A 219 7.64 -19.20 -11.42
C LYS A 219 8.19 -18.12 -10.50
N CYS A 220 8.27 -18.41 -9.21
CA CYS A 220 9.00 -17.59 -8.25
C CYS A 220 10.52 -17.75 -8.44
N THR A 221 11.25 -16.62 -8.39
CA THR A 221 12.71 -16.54 -8.62
C THR A 221 13.47 -15.99 -7.41
N LEU A 222 12.91 -16.07 -6.22
CA LEU A 222 13.56 -15.62 -4.99
C LEU A 222 14.74 -16.51 -4.54
N ASP A 223 14.98 -17.65 -5.17
CA ASP A 223 16.18 -18.46 -5.00
C ASP A 223 17.43 -17.89 -5.69
N ASP A 224 17.33 -16.70 -6.32
CA ASP A 224 18.45 -16.00 -6.96
C ASP A 224 19.51 -15.55 -5.93
N PRO A 225 20.83 -15.79 -6.18
CA PRO A 225 21.91 -15.36 -5.29
C PRO A 225 21.93 -13.85 -4.97
N ARG A 226 21.38 -13.01 -5.85
CA ARG A 226 21.27 -11.56 -5.63
C ARG A 226 20.20 -11.26 -4.58
N TYR A 227 19.14 -12.06 -4.46
CA TYR A 227 18.20 -11.98 -3.34
C TYR A 227 18.85 -12.36 -2.01
N VAL A 228 19.64 -13.44 -2.00
CA VAL A 228 20.46 -13.81 -0.83
C VAL A 228 21.36 -12.66 -0.39
N LYS A 229 22.00 -11.96 -1.35
CA LYS A 229 22.79 -10.76 -1.06
C LYS A 229 21.96 -9.65 -0.42
N SER A 230 20.73 -9.44 -0.89
CA SER A 230 19.80 -8.44 -0.32
C SER A 230 19.44 -8.78 1.14
N LEU A 231 19.11 -10.04 1.41
CA LEU A 231 18.81 -10.52 2.77
C LEU A 231 19.99 -10.28 3.71
N LYS A 232 21.21 -10.71 3.31
CA LYS A 232 22.45 -10.53 4.10
C LYS A 232 22.72 -9.05 4.38
N LEU A 233 22.48 -8.17 3.40
CA LEU A 233 22.67 -6.74 3.56
C LEU A 233 21.70 -6.12 4.57
N VAL A 234 20.42 -6.42 4.45
CA VAL A 234 19.38 -5.95 5.38
C VAL A 234 19.65 -6.42 6.80
N ARG A 235 20.04 -7.69 6.97
CA ARG A 235 20.40 -8.25 8.29
C ARG A 235 21.62 -7.54 8.87
N LYS A 236 22.67 -7.33 8.06
CA LYS A 236 23.86 -6.59 8.48
C LYS A 236 23.51 -5.17 8.95
N TRP A 237 22.70 -4.43 8.20
CA TRP A 237 22.31 -3.07 8.58
C TRP A 237 21.46 -3.02 9.86
N THR A 238 20.72 -4.09 10.16
CA THR A 238 19.88 -4.18 11.36
C THR A 238 20.66 -4.65 12.58
N TYR A 239 21.43 -5.75 12.47
CA TYR A 239 22.03 -6.42 13.63
C TYR A 239 23.50 -6.09 13.85
N ASP A 240 24.28 -5.83 12.79
CA ASP A 240 25.73 -5.58 12.91
C ASP A 240 26.01 -4.07 12.93
N ASP A 241 25.49 -3.34 11.96
CA ASP A 241 25.70 -1.90 11.81
C ASP A 241 24.68 -1.05 12.59
N HIS A 242 23.55 -1.64 12.97
CA HIS A 242 22.46 -1.01 13.73
C HIS A 242 21.90 0.27 13.10
N LEU A 243 21.87 0.36 11.78
CA LEU A 243 21.29 1.50 11.08
C LEU A 243 19.78 1.55 11.25
N CYS A 244 19.16 0.38 11.38
CA CYS A 244 17.73 0.18 11.59
C CYS A 244 17.50 -0.58 12.90
N PRO A 245 16.34 -0.40 13.55
CA PRO A 245 16.00 -1.15 14.76
C PRO A 245 15.72 -2.61 14.45
N THR A 246 16.02 -3.48 15.38
CA THR A 246 15.57 -4.87 15.42
C THR A 246 14.08 -4.95 15.74
N ALA A 247 13.43 -6.08 15.46
CA ALA A 247 12.02 -6.31 15.79
C ALA A 247 11.74 -6.11 17.30
N ALA A 248 12.67 -6.56 18.18
CA ALA A 248 12.57 -6.39 19.62
C ALA A 248 12.65 -4.91 20.04
N GLU A 249 13.53 -4.12 19.40
CA GLU A 249 13.62 -2.68 19.63
C GLU A 249 12.35 -1.97 19.17
N VAL A 250 11.83 -2.29 17.98
CA VAL A 250 10.54 -1.75 17.49
C VAL A 250 9.41 -2.03 18.48
N GLN A 251 9.30 -3.26 18.98
CA GLN A 251 8.29 -3.61 19.98
C GLN A 251 8.47 -2.83 21.28
N SER A 252 9.70 -2.59 21.71
CA SER A 252 9.98 -1.81 22.95
C SER A 252 9.55 -0.34 22.84
N PHE A 253 9.47 0.22 21.63
CA PHE A 253 9.03 1.58 21.37
C PHE A 253 7.52 1.69 21.06
N SER A 254 6.82 0.57 20.90
CA SER A 254 5.41 0.54 20.47
C SER A 254 4.45 0.90 21.61
N THR A 255 4.43 2.18 21.99
CA THR A 255 3.51 2.71 23.00
C THR A 255 2.35 3.50 22.42
N ALA A 256 2.37 3.83 21.13
CA ALA A 256 1.39 4.70 20.50
C ALA A 256 0.43 3.92 19.59
N SER A 257 -0.84 4.11 19.81
CA SER A 257 -1.92 3.70 18.91
C SER A 257 -2.29 4.82 17.95
N GLY A 258 -2.86 4.47 16.78
CA GLY A 258 -3.38 5.41 15.80
C GLY A 258 -2.70 5.31 14.43
N TYR A 259 -3.17 6.12 13.49
CA TYR A 259 -2.69 6.14 12.12
C TYR A 259 -1.19 6.54 12.05
N GLY A 260 -0.35 5.68 11.46
CA GLY A 260 1.10 5.85 11.41
C GLY A 260 1.86 5.34 12.64
N GLY A 261 1.17 4.95 13.72
CA GLY A 261 1.74 4.26 14.88
C GLY A 261 2.89 5.01 15.56
N SER A 262 3.76 4.26 16.22
CA SER A 262 4.95 4.80 16.90
C SER A 262 6.00 5.39 15.96
N THR A 263 6.05 4.96 14.68
CA THR A 263 7.05 5.41 13.71
C THR A 263 7.08 6.93 13.54
N LEU A 264 5.91 7.56 13.39
CA LEU A 264 5.84 9.01 13.21
C LEU A 264 6.20 9.80 14.47
N GLN A 265 5.90 9.25 15.64
CA GLN A 265 6.31 9.84 16.91
C GLN A 265 7.81 9.75 17.11
N LEU A 266 8.43 8.59 16.85
CA LEU A 266 9.87 8.37 16.90
C LEU A 266 10.62 9.25 15.90
N PHE A 267 10.04 9.49 14.73
CA PHE A 267 10.58 10.46 13.77
C PHE A 267 10.48 11.90 14.31
N ASN A 268 9.34 12.29 14.86
CA ASN A 268 9.14 13.62 15.43
C ASN A 268 10.11 13.88 16.60
N SER A 269 10.33 12.92 17.49
CA SER A 269 11.26 13.02 18.62
C SER A 269 12.74 12.93 18.20
N GLY A 270 13.03 12.53 16.95
CA GLY A 270 14.38 12.36 16.43
C GLY A 270 15.02 11.03 16.76
N ASN A 271 14.28 10.05 17.25
CA ASN A 271 14.75 8.67 17.43
C ASN A 271 14.92 7.94 16.09
N TYR A 272 14.10 8.27 15.09
CA TYR A 272 14.36 7.95 13.70
C TYR A 272 14.79 9.21 12.95
N ALA A 273 16.00 9.21 12.37
CA ALA A 273 16.45 10.32 11.54
C ALA A 273 15.71 10.35 10.19
N MET A 274 15.33 9.17 9.72
CA MET A 274 14.57 8.96 8.50
C MET A 274 13.51 7.86 8.70
N PHE A 275 12.45 7.90 7.90
CA PHE A 275 11.52 6.79 7.79
C PHE A 275 10.95 6.67 6.38
N LEU A 276 10.73 5.43 5.95
CA LEU A 276 10.21 5.10 4.63
C LEU A 276 8.68 5.07 4.69
N MET A 277 8.02 5.97 3.94
CA MET A 277 6.56 6.03 3.84
C MET A 277 6.16 6.92 2.65
N GLY A 278 4.89 6.93 2.27
CA GLY A 278 4.37 7.82 1.25
C GLY A 278 4.15 9.25 1.75
N ARG A 279 3.79 10.17 0.83
CA ARG A 279 3.48 11.56 1.13
C ARG A 279 2.33 11.70 2.15
N TYR A 280 1.42 10.72 2.22
CA TYR A 280 0.32 10.65 3.19
C TYR A 280 0.77 10.70 4.67
N ALA A 281 2.05 10.50 4.97
CA ALA A 281 2.59 10.71 6.31
C ALA A 281 2.34 12.15 6.81
N LEU A 282 2.26 13.13 5.90
CA LEU A 282 2.01 14.54 6.24
C LEU A 282 0.68 14.75 6.97
N ILE A 283 -0.33 13.91 6.75
CA ILE A 283 -1.61 13.97 7.48
C ILE A 283 -1.40 13.94 9.01
N GLN A 284 -0.38 13.20 9.46
CA GLN A 284 -0.03 13.12 10.89
C GLN A 284 1.15 14.02 11.24
N LEU A 285 2.17 14.13 10.39
CA LEU A 285 3.35 14.96 10.65
C LEU A 285 2.96 16.42 10.88
N ARG A 286 2.00 16.95 10.13
CA ARG A 286 1.47 18.30 10.29
C ARG A 286 0.88 18.57 11.67
N LYS A 287 0.40 17.52 12.38
CA LYS A 287 -0.13 17.64 13.75
C LYS A 287 0.98 17.85 14.78
N PHE A 288 2.21 17.49 14.46
CA PHE A 288 3.37 17.76 15.32
C PHE A 288 3.95 19.18 15.13
N GLY A 289 3.39 19.96 14.21
CA GLY A 289 3.86 21.30 13.88
C GLY A 289 4.71 21.37 12.62
N LYS A 290 5.49 22.43 12.48
CA LYS A 290 6.28 22.71 11.27
C LYS A 290 7.67 22.05 11.37
N LEU A 291 7.74 20.76 11.07
CA LEU A 291 9.00 20.01 11.03
C LEU A 291 9.87 20.47 9.84
N GLU A 292 11.18 20.49 10.03
CA GLU A 292 12.13 20.74 8.94
C GLU A 292 12.38 19.44 8.15
N LEU A 293 11.67 19.28 7.06
CA LEU A 293 11.65 18.04 6.28
C LEU A 293 12.55 18.11 5.04
N ALA A 294 13.13 16.97 4.67
CA ALA A 294 13.66 16.68 3.35
C ALA A 294 13.19 15.30 2.89
N VAL A 295 13.48 14.95 1.64
CA VAL A 295 13.11 13.66 1.04
C VAL A 295 14.32 13.09 0.34
N SER A 296 14.57 11.79 0.56
CA SER A 296 15.60 11.02 -0.13
C SER A 296 14.99 9.77 -0.76
N TYR A 297 15.50 9.38 -1.92
CA TYR A 297 15.13 8.13 -2.57
C TYR A 297 15.66 6.95 -1.76
N PRO A 298 15.08 5.76 -1.87
CA PRO A 298 15.70 4.55 -1.34
C PRO A 298 17.07 4.30 -1.96
N PRO A 299 18.02 3.67 -1.21
CA PRO A 299 19.34 3.40 -1.74
C PRO A 299 19.29 2.37 -2.89
N CYS A 300 20.17 2.56 -3.87
CA CYS A 300 20.17 1.83 -5.14
C CYS A 300 21.42 0.95 -5.30
N GLY A 301 21.24 -0.30 -5.71
CA GLY A 301 22.34 -1.23 -6.04
C GLY A 301 22.68 -1.32 -7.52
N GLY A 302 22.04 -0.50 -8.38
CA GLY A 302 22.22 -0.48 -9.84
C GLY A 302 21.01 0.07 -10.57
N MET A 303 19.81 -0.44 -10.27
CA MET A 303 18.56 0.04 -10.84
C MET A 303 17.78 0.88 -9.82
N PRO A 304 17.67 2.22 -10.01
CA PRO A 304 16.86 3.06 -9.15
C PRO A 304 15.41 2.62 -9.17
N ASN A 305 14.82 2.43 -8.01
CA ASN A 305 13.40 2.09 -7.89
C ASN A 305 12.85 2.51 -6.54
N ALA A 306 11.53 2.67 -6.50
CA ALA A 306 10.78 2.87 -5.26
C ALA A 306 9.46 2.13 -5.35
N SER A 307 9.04 1.49 -4.26
CA SER A 307 7.76 0.80 -4.20
C SER A 307 6.63 1.81 -4.27
N CYS A 308 5.67 1.56 -5.13
CA CYS A 308 4.48 2.40 -5.29
C CYS A 308 3.22 1.55 -5.30
N GLY A 309 2.10 2.21 -5.22
CA GLY A 309 0.77 1.60 -5.29
C GLY A 309 -0.32 2.65 -5.28
N THR A 310 -1.54 2.16 -5.30
CA THR A 310 -2.73 2.99 -5.22
C THR A 310 -3.71 2.40 -4.21
N ARG A 311 -4.42 3.26 -3.52
CA ARG A 311 -5.69 2.91 -2.94
C ARG A 311 -6.73 3.26 -4.00
N ALA A 312 -7.47 2.29 -4.48
CA ALA A 312 -8.43 2.49 -5.53
C ALA A 312 -9.77 1.85 -5.17
N ALA A 313 -10.86 2.50 -5.54
CA ALA A 313 -12.21 2.03 -5.30
C ALA A 313 -12.78 1.33 -6.54
N GLY A 314 -13.32 0.14 -6.33
CA GLY A 314 -14.15 -0.59 -7.28
C GLY A 314 -15.57 -0.71 -6.76
N ILE A 315 -16.53 -0.98 -7.68
CA ILE A 315 -17.91 -1.23 -7.31
C ILE A 315 -18.14 -2.72 -7.17
N TYR A 316 -18.74 -3.10 -6.05
CA TYR A 316 -19.14 -4.46 -5.77
C TYR A 316 -20.27 -4.90 -6.72
N THR A 317 -20.12 -6.06 -7.33
CA THR A 317 -21.12 -6.61 -8.28
C THR A 317 -22.49 -6.87 -7.66
N GLY A 318 -22.54 -7.17 -6.36
CA GLY A 318 -23.78 -7.36 -5.59
C GLY A 318 -24.33 -6.08 -4.96
N SER A 319 -23.78 -4.89 -5.30
CA SER A 319 -24.34 -3.62 -4.83
C SER A 319 -25.80 -3.48 -5.23
N LYS A 320 -26.63 -3.00 -4.30
CA LYS A 320 -28.04 -2.69 -4.55
C LYS A 320 -28.23 -1.33 -5.23
N HIS A 321 -27.19 -0.50 -5.24
CA HIS A 321 -27.22 0.87 -5.74
C HIS A 321 -26.03 1.20 -6.65
N PRO A 322 -25.71 0.37 -7.68
CA PRO A 322 -24.51 0.58 -8.51
C PRO A 322 -24.53 1.94 -9.23
N GLU A 323 -25.70 2.41 -9.67
CA GLU A 323 -25.84 3.72 -10.32
C GLU A 323 -25.58 4.90 -9.36
N LEU A 324 -25.84 4.74 -8.06
CA LEU A 324 -25.47 5.74 -7.04
C LEU A 324 -23.99 5.64 -6.69
N ALA A 325 -23.43 4.43 -6.60
CA ALA A 325 -22.01 4.19 -6.40
C ALA A 325 -21.15 4.76 -7.54
N LYS A 326 -21.68 4.79 -8.78
CA LYS A 326 -21.05 5.46 -9.93
C LYS A 326 -20.72 6.94 -9.65
N TYR A 327 -21.58 7.67 -8.92
CA TYR A 327 -21.30 9.06 -8.57
C TYR A 327 -20.11 9.19 -7.65
N PHE A 328 -19.84 8.20 -6.79
CA PHE A 328 -18.63 8.19 -6.00
C PHE A 328 -17.37 8.04 -6.87
N LEU A 329 -17.40 7.18 -7.90
CA LEU A 329 -16.31 7.09 -8.87
C LEU A 329 -16.15 8.39 -9.66
N ALA A 330 -17.25 9.04 -10.04
CA ALA A 330 -17.24 10.35 -10.69
C ALA A 330 -16.59 11.41 -9.82
N TYR A 331 -16.88 11.40 -8.52
CA TYR A 331 -16.23 12.28 -7.55
C TYR A 331 -14.73 12.03 -7.47
N LEU A 332 -14.27 10.77 -7.38
CA LEU A 332 -12.84 10.43 -7.38
C LEU A 332 -12.11 10.92 -8.63
N ALA A 333 -12.80 10.93 -9.79
CA ALA A 333 -12.26 11.45 -11.04
C ALA A 333 -12.26 12.99 -11.13
N SER A 334 -13.04 13.67 -10.28
CA SER A 334 -13.25 15.12 -10.36
C SER A 334 -12.04 15.94 -9.91
N GLU A 335 -11.96 17.19 -10.41
CA GLU A 335 -10.99 18.18 -9.93
C GLU A 335 -11.18 18.46 -8.43
N ASP A 336 -12.43 18.58 -7.96
CA ASP A 336 -12.73 18.83 -6.54
C ASP A 336 -12.05 17.81 -5.63
N TYR A 337 -12.11 16.50 -5.97
CA TYR A 337 -11.46 15.43 -5.22
C TYR A 337 -9.94 15.45 -5.35
N ASN A 338 -9.41 15.58 -6.56
CA ASN A 338 -7.97 15.62 -6.79
C ASN A 338 -7.31 16.77 -6.04
N MET A 339 -7.92 17.96 -6.06
CA MET A 339 -7.45 19.12 -5.30
C MET A 339 -7.62 18.95 -3.78
N GLN A 340 -8.58 18.12 -3.33
CA GLN A 340 -8.66 17.76 -1.91
C GLN A 340 -7.48 16.88 -1.49
N ILE A 341 -7.11 15.88 -2.30
CA ILE A 341 -5.91 15.04 -2.06
C ILE A 341 -4.64 15.89 -2.03
N VAL A 342 -4.55 16.90 -2.89
CA VAL A 342 -3.44 17.88 -2.87
C VAL A 342 -3.35 18.60 -1.54
N ARG A 343 -4.45 19.19 -1.07
CA ARG A 343 -4.53 19.99 0.19
C ARG A 343 -4.29 19.15 1.43
N ASP A 344 -4.92 17.98 1.51
CA ASP A 344 -4.80 17.06 2.66
C ASP A 344 -3.43 16.37 2.70
N ALA A 345 -2.67 16.43 1.61
CA ALA A 345 -1.44 15.67 1.45
C ALA A 345 -1.63 14.14 1.55
N ASP A 346 -2.83 13.63 1.19
CA ASP A 346 -3.14 12.20 1.19
C ASP A 346 -2.49 11.50 -0.03
N SER A 347 -1.17 11.47 -0.04
CA SER A 347 -0.31 11.02 -1.16
C SER A 347 -0.34 11.95 -2.37
N GLN A 348 -0.19 11.41 -3.57
CA GLN A 348 -0.37 12.13 -4.82
C GLN A 348 -1.84 12.00 -5.29
N PRO A 349 -2.37 13.01 -5.97
CA PRO A 349 -3.70 12.94 -6.55
C PRO A 349 -3.78 11.82 -7.61
N PRO A 350 -4.96 11.22 -7.80
CA PRO A 350 -5.22 10.22 -8.82
C PRO A 350 -4.73 10.61 -10.22
N ASN A 351 -4.99 11.87 -10.61
CA ASN A 351 -4.50 12.42 -11.87
C ASN A 351 -3.24 13.26 -11.61
N PRO A 352 -2.07 12.87 -12.17
CA PRO A 352 -0.79 13.53 -11.92
C PRO A 352 -0.71 14.98 -12.41
N ILE A 353 -1.65 15.45 -13.26
CA ILE A 353 -1.66 16.87 -13.68
C ILE A 353 -1.77 17.82 -12.50
N TYR A 354 -2.47 17.43 -11.43
CA TYR A 354 -2.64 18.22 -10.22
C TYR A 354 -1.37 18.30 -9.36
N CYS A 355 -0.37 17.45 -9.60
CA CYS A 355 0.96 17.59 -9.00
C CYS A 355 1.71 18.83 -9.53
N ASN A 356 1.23 19.43 -10.62
CA ASN A 356 1.83 20.62 -11.20
C ASN A 356 1.22 21.95 -10.67
N THR A 357 0.21 21.86 -9.82
CA THR A 357 -0.43 23.05 -9.23
C THR A 357 0.47 23.76 -8.20
N PRO A 358 0.33 25.09 -8.03
CA PRO A 358 1.03 25.81 -6.98
C PRO A 358 0.74 25.26 -5.59
N GLU A 359 -0.51 24.84 -5.33
CA GLU A 359 -0.97 24.29 -4.05
C GLU A 359 -0.28 22.98 -3.72
N TYR A 360 0.02 22.14 -4.72
CA TYR A 360 0.78 20.91 -4.52
C TYR A 360 2.25 21.22 -4.23
N LYS A 361 2.90 22.06 -5.06
CA LYS A 361 4.34 22.34 -4.97
C LYS A 361 4.69 23.19 -3.75
N ARG A 362 3.83 24.16 -3.44
CA ARG A 362 4.06 25.15 -2.38
C ARG A 362 2.80 25.39 -1.56
N PRO A 363 2.36 24.40 -0.74
CA PRO A 363 1.19 24.59 0.11
C PRO A 363 1.39 25.83 0.99
N PRO A 364 0.43 26.81 0.98
CA PRO A 364 0.63 28.10 1.61
C PRO A 364 0.78 28.02 3.14
N ASP A 365 0.08 27.08 3.77
CA ASP A 365 0.11 26.90 5.22
C ASP A 365 1.37 26.17 5.71
N TRP A 366 2.13 25.54 4.79
CA TRP A 366 3.24 24.63 5.10
C TRP A 366 4.52 24.98 4.32
N PRO A 367 5.09 26.19 4.52
CA PRO A 367 6.31 26.61 3.80
C PRO A 367 7.54 25.74 4.18
N ASN A 368 7.54 25.07 5.33
CA ASN A 368 8.57 24.12 5.75
C ASN A 368 8.61 22.84 4.89
N GLU A 369 7.58 22.55 4.09
CA GLU A 369 7.51 21.41 3.18
C GLU A 369 7.92 21.75 1.74
N TRP A 370 8.11 23.04 1.41
CA TRP A 370 8.45 23.45 0.05
C TRP A 370 9.75 22.81 -0.43
N GLY A 371 9.74 22.36 -1.69
CA GLY A 371 10.83 21.61 -2.31
C GLY A 371 10.82 20.11 -2.02
N THR A 372 9.87 19.60 -1.19
CA THR A 372 9.71 18.16 -0.97
C THR A 372 8.69 17.54 -1.92
N HIS A 373 7.62 18.25 -2.24
CA HIS A 373 6.47 17.70 -2.96
C HIS A 373 6.80 17.29 -4.40
N GLU A 374 7.59 18.11 -5.09
CA GLU A 374 8.03 17.82 -6.45
C GLU A 374 8.87 16.54 -6.55
N ILE A 375 9.59 16.21 -5.46
CA ILE A 375 10.40 14.97 -5.40
C ILE A 375 9.48 13.73 -5.43
N TRP A 376 8.32 13.79 -4.78
CA TRP A 376 7.33 12.72 -4.80
C TRP A 376 6.73 12.53 -6.19
N ALA A 377 6.37 13.61 -6.87
CA ALA A 377 5.84 13.57 -8.22
C ALA A 377 6.87 12.99 -9.21
N GLN A 378 8.11 13.45 -9.14
CA GLN A 378 9.20 12.93 -9.97
C GLN A 378 9.48 11.45 -9.71
N ALA A 379 9.52 11.02 -8.45
CA ALA A 379 9.75 9.62 -8.13
C ALA A 379 8.65 8.70 -8.68
N MET A 380 7.39 9.17 -8.69
CA MET A 380 6.27 8.42 -9.28
C MET A 380 6.43 8.24 -10.79
N GLU A 381 7.02 9.18 -11.48
CA GLU A 381 7.24 9.10 -12.93
C GLU A 381 8.53 8.35 -13.30
N GLU A 382 9.60 8.56 -12.52
CA GLU A 382 10.96 8.13 -12.91
C GLU A 382 11.35 6.76 -12.37
N ILE A 383 10.95 6.43 -11.12
CA ILE A 383 11.47 5.27 -10.40
C ILE A 383 10.40 4.41 -9.73
N ALA A 384 9.13 4.76 -9.83
CA ALA A 384 8.05 4.02 -9.20
C ALA A 384 7.85 2.65 -9.87
N ILE A 385 7.87 1.59 -9.06
CA ILE A 385 7.58 0.22 -9.51
C ILE A 385 6.46 -0.32 -8.62
N GLY A 386 5.37 -0.72 -9.27
CA GLY A 386 4.24 -1.36 -8.62
C GLY A 386 4.60 -2.74 -8.05
N PRO A 387 3.71 -3.31 -7.26
CA PRO A 387 3.88 -4.66 -6.75
C PRO A 387 3.95 -5.69 -7.88
N GLU A 388 4.69 -6.75 -7.64
CA GLU A 388 4.86 -7.87 -8.59
C GLU A 388 3.84 -8.96 -8.27
N TYR A 389 2.92 -9.23 -9.20
CA TYR A 389 1.85 -10.20 -9.00
C TYR A 389 1.84 -11.29 -10.07
N SER A 390 1.60 -12.52 -9.63
CA SER A 390 1.30 -13.64 -10.52
C SER A 390 -0.21 -13.91 -10.51
N PRO A 391 -0.83 -14.25 -11.64
CA PRO A 391 -2.22 -14.70 -11.67
C PRO A 391 -2.43 -16.08 -11.05
N PHE A 392 -1.36 -16.78 -10.72
CA PHE A 392 -1.37 -18.17 -10.25
C PHE A 392 -1.15 -18.32 -8.74
N VAL A 393 -0.99 -17.21 -8.01
CA VAL A 393 -0.85 -17.22 -6.54
C VAL A 393 -1.34 -15.91 -5.95
N MET A 394 -2.03 -16.00 -4.83
CA MET A 394 -2.54 -14.80 -4.14
C MET A 394 -1.39 -13.97 -3.56
N PRO A 395 -1.45 -12.63 -3.67
CA PRO A 395 -0.44 -11.72 -3.14
C PRO A 395 -0.16 -11.92 -1.65
N ASP A 396 -1.19 -12.14 -0.84
CA ASP A 396 -1.07 -12.36 0.61
C ASP A 396 -0.30 -13.65 0.92
N VAL A 397 -0.45 -14.68 0.08
CA VAL A 397 0.31 -15.93 0.19
C VAL A 397 1.77 -15.69 -0.12
N VAL A 398 2.07 -14.93 -1.17
CA VAL A 398 3.45 -14.55 -1.53
C VAL A 398 4.10 -13.80 -0.38
N SER A 399 3.42 -12.75 0.12
CA SER A 399 3.91 -11.93 1.24
C SER A 399 4.13 -12.75 2.50
N ARG A 400 3.24 -13.70 2.80
CA ARG A 400 3.38 -14.61 3.96
C ARG A 400 4.56 -15.55 3.80
N CYS A 401 4.73 -16.18 2.65
CA CYS A 401 5.81 -17.14 2.42
C CYS A 401 7.18 -16.46 2.47
N ASP A 402 7.34 -15.33 1.80
CA ASP A 402 8.57 -14.55 1.81
C ASP A 402 8.83 -13.95 3.20
N GLY A 403 7.81 -13.38 3.84
CA GLY A 403 7.91 -12.82 5.19
C GLY A 403 8.36 -13.84 6.23
N GLN A 404 7.77 -15.04 6.25
CA GLN A 404 8.15 -16.10 7.18
C GLN A 404 9.59 -16.58 6.97
N ALA A 405 10.00 -16.73 5.71
CA ALA A 405 11.37 -17.15 5.39
C ALA A 405 12.40 -16.07 5.79
N THR A 406 12.07 -14.81 5.49
CA THR A 406 12.89 -13.65 5.87
C THR A 406 13.00 -13.53 7.40
N GLU A 407 11.90 -13.69 8.14
CA GLU A 407 11.89 -13.63 9.61
C GLU A 407 12.74 -14.75 10.23
N ALA A 408 12.64 -15.98 9.70
CA ALA A 408 13.46 -17.11 10.14
C ALA A 408 14.97 -16.84 9.92
N PHE A 409 15.34 -16.20 8.82
CA PHE A 409 16.72 -15.76 8.59
C PHE A 409 17.12 -14.61 9.53
N MET A 410 16.29 -13.60 9.68
CA MET A 410 16.59 -12.44 10.54
C MET A 410 16.77 -12.85 12.00
N SER A 411 16.00 -13.83 12.47
CA SER A 411 16.14 -14.42 13.81
C SER A 411 17.29 -15.43 13.95
N GLY A 412 17.99 -15.78 12.86
CA GLY A 412 19.14 -16.69 12.87
C GLY A 412 18.77 -18.17 12.90
N VAL A 413 17.50 -18.53 12.62
CA VAL A 413 17.03 -19.92 12.59
C VAL A 413 17.50 -20.66 11.33
N VAL A 414 17.58 -19.94 10.21
CA VAL A 414 18.05 -20.48 8.92
C VAL A 414 19.10 -19.57 8.31
N THR A 415 19.89 -20.08 7.36
CA THR A 415 20.80 -19.27 6.54
C THR A 415 20.05 -18.43 5.51
N ALA A 416 20.69 -17.40 4.95
CA ALA A 416 20.09 -16.57 3.91
C ALA A 416 19.76 -17.39 2.64
N ASP A 417 20.62 -18.36 2.30
CA ASP A 417 20.44 -19.27 1.16
C ASP A 417 19.24 -20.20 1.36
N GLU A 418 19.06 -20.70 2.60
CA GLU A 418 17.90 -21.51 2.97
C GLU A 418 16.61 -20.69 2.96
N ALA A 419 16.63 -19.47 3.48
CA ALA A 419 15.46 -18.58 3.49
C ALA A 419 15.00 -18.27 2.05
N ALA A 420 15.94 -17.89 1.19
CA ALA A 420 15.66 -17.62 -0.23
C ALA A 420 15.04 -18.82 -0.95
N ARG A 421 15.61 -20.02 -0.76
CA ARG A 421 15.08 -21.26 -1.31
C ARG A 421 13.71 -21.60 -0.74
N GLN A 422 13.52 -21.52 0.59
CA GLN A 422 12.24 -21.80 1.24
C GLN A 422 11.13 -20.85 0.75
N ALA A 423 11.42 -19.56 0.56
CA ALA A 423 10.47 -18.60 0.01
C ALA A 423 10.05 -19.02 -1.41
N ALA A 424 11.02 -19.30 -2.30
CA ALA A 424 10.76 -19.70 -3.68
C ALA A 424 9.98 -21.01 -3.76
N ASP A 425 10.41 -22.05 -3.01
CA ASP A 425 9.78 -23.36 -3.03
C ASP A 425 8.33 -23.32 -2.55
N ARG A 426 8.06 -22.59 -1.45
CA ARG A 426 6.70 -22.44 -0.91
C ARG A 426 5.79 -21.70 -1.87
N ILE A 427 6.26 -20.61 -2.49
CA ILE A 427 5.47 -19.85 -3.46
C ILE A 427 5.19 -20.71 -4.71
N ASN A 428 6.19 -21.47 -5.20
CA ASN A 428 6.00 -22.36 -6.34
C ASN A 428 5.05 -23.52 -6.02
N ALA A 429 5.08 -24.06 -4.80
CA ALA A 429 4.11 -25.06 -4.35
C ALA A 429 2.67 -24.51 -4.32
N GLU A 430 2.50 -23.26 -3.90
CA GLU A 430 1.19 -22.59 -3.91
C GLU A 430 0.70 -22.31 -5.35
N ILE A 431 1.60 -21.97 -6.28
CA ILE A 431 1.27 -21.87 -7.71
C ILE A 431 0.74 -23.24 -8.22
N ALA A 432 1.45 -24.32 -7.93
CA ALA A 432 1.04 -25.67 -8.34
C ALA A 432 -0.33 -26.03 -7.76
N ARG A 433 -0.55 -25.76 -6.46
CA ARG A 433 -1.85 -26.00 -5.80
C ARG A 433 -2.99 -25.21 -6.47
N THR A 434 -2.77 -23.93 -6.75
CA THR A 434 -3.79 -23.09 -7.39
C THR A 434 -4.16 -23.61 -8.79
N LEU A 435 -3.18 -24.14 -9.53
CA LEU A 435 -3.42 -24.75 -10.84
C LEU A 435 -4.23 -26.05 -10.76
N GLU A 436 -4.09 -26.82 -9.67
CA GLU A 436 -4.89 -28.03 -9.41
C GLU A 436 -6.33 -27.66 -8.99
N GLU A 437 -6.50 -26.61 -8.19
CA GLU A 437 -7.79 -26.17 -7.64
C GLU A 437 -8.67 -25.43 -8.67
N ASP A 438 -8.08 -24.71 -9.63
CA ASP A 438 -8.83 -23.94 -10.64
C ASP A 438 -8.54 -24.44 -12.07
N PRO A 439 -9.43 -25.25 -12.66
CA PRO A 439 -9.24 -25.80 -13.99
C PRO A 439 -9.19 -24.78 -15.14
N ARG A 440 -9.50 -23.52 -14.88
CA ARG A 440 -9.42 -22.44 -15.88
C ARG A 440 -7.98 -21.95 -16.08
N LEU A 441 -7.10 -22.13 -15.07
CA LEU A 441 -5.76 -21.58 -15.07
C LEU A 441 -4.71 -22.40 -15.86
N PRO A 442 -4.72 -23.73 -15.89
CA PRO A 442 -3.71 -24.52 -16.59
C PRO A 442 -3.53 -24.17 -18.08
N PRO A 443 -4.59 -23.90 -18.88
CA PRO A 443 -4.40 -23.48 -20.28
C PRO A 443 -3.65 -22.14 -20.40
N ILE A 444 -3.93 -21.18 -19.50
CA ILE A 444 -3.26 -19.88 -19.46
C ILE A 444 -1.80 -20.06 -19.03
N TYR A 445 -1.58 -20.83 -17.98
CA TYR A 445 -0.26 -21.12 -17.44
C TYR A 445 0.65 -21.77 -18.50
N ASN A 446 0.17 -22.82 -19.19
CA ASN A 446 0.93 -23.53 -20.21
C ASN A 446 1.33 -22.63 -21.38
N LYS A 447 0.42 -21.74 -21.83
CA LYS A 447 0.73 -20.73 -22.87
C LYS A 447 1.84 -19.78 -22.41
N LEU A 448 1.80 -19.31 -21.16
CA LEU A 448 2.82 -18.43 -20.60
C LEU A 448 4.14 -19.17 -20.37
N LEU A 449 4.10 -20.44 -19.99
CA LEU A 449 5.28 -21.29 -19.84
C LEU A 449 6.02 -21.50 -21.17
N GLU A 450 5.30 -21.71 -22.26
CA GLU A 450 5.92 -21.78 -23.61
C GLU A 450 6.56 -20.44 -24.00
N LYS A 451 5.91 -19.31 -23.68
CA LYS A 451 6.50 -17.98 -23.87
C LYS A 451 7.78 -17.81 -23.03
N GLN A 452 7.78 -18.32 -21.78
CA GLN A 452 8.98 -18.27 -20.92
C GLN A 452 10.15 -19.03 -21.54
N LYS A 453 9.93 -20.23 -22.08
CA LYS A 453 10.96 -20.99 -22.77
C LYS A 453 11.59 -20.20 -23.94
N GLN A 454 10.78 -19.47 -24.68
CA GLN A 454 11.28 -18.60 -25.75
C GLN A 454 12.14 -17.45 -25.21
N ILE A 455 11.70 -16.82 -24.11
CA ILE A 455 12.45 -15.75 -23.43
C ILE A 455 13.80 -16.30 -22.93
N ASP A 456 13.78 -17.46 -22.28
CA ASP A 456 15.00 -18.08 -21.75
C ASP A 456 15.99 -18.44 -22.88
N ALA A 457 15.49 -18.88 -24.03
CA ALA A 457 16.32 -19.12 -25.23
C ALA A 457 16.93 -17.82 -25.79
N LEU A 458 16.19 -16.70 -25.79
CA LEU A 458 16.72 -15.37 -26.18
C LEU A 458 17.80 -14.90 -25.21
N LYS A 459 17.57 -15.02 -23.91
CA LYS A 459 18.55 -14.70 -22.86
C LYS A 459 19.85 -15.51 -23.03
N ALA A 460 19.74 -16.81 -23.29
CA ALA A 460 20.89 -17.69 -23.48
C ALA A 460 21.74 -17.27 -24.70
N ARG A 461 21.15 -16.60 -25.70
CA ARG A 461 21.83 -16.05 -26.87
C ARG A 461 22.27 -14.58 -26.70
N GLY A 462 21.98 -13.94 -25.56
CA GLY A 462 22.27 -12.53 -25.32
C GLY A 462 21.40 -11.58 -26.15
N GLU A 463 20.25 -12.03 -26.64
CA GLU A 463 19.32 -11.25 -27.45
C GLU A 463 18.37 -10.45 -26.56
N LYS A 464 17.86 -9.31 -27.08
CA LYS A 464 16.87 -8.51 -26.36
C LYS A 464 15.55 -9.28 -26.26
N ILE A 465 14.94 -9.22 -25.10
CA ILE A 465 13.59 -9.73 -24.86
C ILE A 465 12.60 -8.73 -25.48
N PRO A 466 11.64 -9.20 -26.30
CA PRO A 466 10.65 -8.35 -26.95
C PRO A 466 9.64 -7.71 -26.00
#